data_83c76c538ada724ec7604836c05d2de1
#
_entry.id   83c76c538ada724ec7604836c05d2de1
#
_cell.length_a   1.000
_cell.length_b   1.000
_cell.length_c   1.000
_cell.angle_alpha   90.00
_cell.angle_beta   90.00
_cell.angle_gamma   90.00
#
_symmetry.space_group_name_H-M   'P 1'
#
loop_
_entity.id
_entity.type
_entity.pdbx_description
1 polymer ?
#
loop_
_entity_poly.entity_id
_entity_poly.type
_entity_poly.pdbx_seq_one_letter_code
_entity_poly.pdbx_strand_id
1 'polypeptide(L)'
;MLVSKNHFSSTILSASLEYEVKPGDITICYAVRCSDINPWVLDRIEFALTFYSPKPNIMIVDFGSKLEYSSRIKKLCHNNSGEYIFVEDYDTFSLAKARNICFQNLKTDFLLLADIDYVYERDFIIRLSSLANRLDLTKNPLKVLTMPIYHVNESATALFESLDDLKAKDQLIGKWETNCLASKFGDVFEFVAPYSNSIFLHRKMFDMSGGYCDEFRGHGSEDFEFLIRLAKLTSNIPIAGSLEKDFYGPLKSSFWGQKDYLGFRRYLEAFTLPCELLGLKAFHLWHEKPSDKGYWTQSNDWKRERFNSV
;
A
#
# COMPACT_ATOMS: atom_id res chain seq x y z
N MET A 1 -36.67 12.53 59.75
CA MET A 1 -36.24 12.79 58.33
C MET A 1 -35.14 11.82 57.98
N LEU A 2 -35.49 10.71 57.34
CA LEU A 2 -34.57 9.61 56.99
C LEU A 2 -33.97 9.87 55.58
N VAL A 3 -32.66 10.04 55.52
CA VAL A 3 -31.94 10.15 54.26
C VAL A 3 -31.55 8.73 53.82
N SER A 4 -32.17 8.27 52.77
CA SER A 4 -31.90 6.98 52.14
C SER A 4 -30.53 7.02 51.46
N LYS A 5 -29.62 6.12 51.85
CA LYS A 5 -28.37 5.86 51.18
C LYS A 5 -28.64 5.01 49.92
N ASN A 6 -28.60 5.63 48.77
CA ASN A 6 -28.54 4.90 47.49
C ASN A 6 -27.19 4.17 47.35
N HIS A 7 -27.21 2.87 47.41
CA HIS A 7 -26.11 2.02 47.00
C HIS A 7 -26.01 2.07 45.49
N PHE A 8 -25.04 2.79 44.98
CA PHE A 8 -24.57 2.57 43.62
C PHE A 8 -23.87 1.21 43.56
N SER A 9 -24.56 0.23 42.98
CA SER A 9 -23.98 -1.03 42.60
C SER A 9 -22.96 -0.74 41.49
N SER A 10 -21.68 -0.84 41.82
CA SER A 10 -20.60 -0.83 40.83
C SER A 10 -20.69 -2.13 40.05
N THR A 11 -21.41 -2.10 38.94
CA THR A 11 -21.30 -3.13 37.93
C THR A 11 -19.87 -3.04 37.38
N ILE A 12 -19.05 -3.98 37.80
CA ILE A 12 -17.73 -4.21 37.20
C ILE A 12 -18.02 -4.53 35.74
N LEU A 13 -17.85 -3.54 34.86
CA LEU A 13 -17.68 -3.77 33.42
C LEU A 13 -16.50 -4.72 33.33
N SER A 14 -16.76 -5.98 32.98
CA SER A 14 -15.75 -6.91 32.56
C SER A 14 -15.02 -6.22 31.40
N ALA A 15 -13.77 -5.80 31.64
CA ALA A 15 -12.90 -5.34 30.60
C ALA A 15 -12.79 -6.50 29.63
N SER A 16 -13.51 -6.47 28.53
CA SER A 16 -13.20 -7.26 27.37
C SER A 16 -11.74 -6.91 27.06
N LEU A 17 -10.87 -7.89 27.09
CA LEU A 17 -9.48 -7.73 26.63
C LEU A 17 -9.58 -7.10 25.25
N GLU A 18 -9.32 -5.79 25.17
CA GLU A 18 -9.34 -5.09 23.90
C GLU A 18 -8.21 -5.68 23.08
N TYR A 19 -8.56 -6.28 21.94
CA TYR A 19 -7.58 -6.82 21.02
C TYR A 19 -6.76 -5.67 20.44
N GLU A 20 -5.50 -5.60 20.83
CA GLU A 20 -4.55 -4.60 20.34
C GLU A 20 -3.87 -5.12 19.09
N VAL A 21 -3.91 -4.35 17.99
CA VAL A 21 -3.21 -4.67 16.74
C VAL A 21 -1.70 -4.59 16.97
N LYS A 22 -1.01 -5.67 16.68
CA LYS A 22 0.45 -5.79 16.79
C LYS A 22 1.07 -5.88 15.39
N PRO A 23 2.37 -5.60 15.24
CA PRO A 23 3.07 -5.80 13.97
C PRO A 23 2.84 -7.18 13.32
N GLY A 24 2.75 -8.24 14.13
CA GLY A 24 2.48 -9.61 13.67
C GLY A 24 1.06 -9.86 13.16
N ASP A 25 0.13 -8.94 13.37
CA ASP A 25 -1.25 -9.04 12.86
C ASP A 25 -1.40 -8.39 11.48
N ILE A 26 -0.30 -7.87 10.92
CA ILE A 26 -0.26 -7.18 9.64
C ILE A 26 0.59 -7.98 8.66
N THR A 27 0.06 -8.25 7.48
CA THR A 27 0.83 -8.79 6.35
C THR A 27 1.02 -7.71 5.30
N ILE A 28 2.28 -7.52 4.87
CA ILE A 28 2.59 -6.70 3.69
C ILE A 28 2.59 -7.63 2.48
N CYS A 29 1.80 -7.28 1.48
CA CYS A 29 1.71 -8.03 0.23
C CYS A 29 2.42 -7.27 -0.89
N TYR A 30 3.37 -7.94 -1.51
CA TYR A 30 4.03 -7.49 -2.72
C TYR A 30 3.69 -8.42 -3.89
N ALA A 31 3.17 -7.85 -4.97
CA ALA A 31 2.97 -8.54 -6.22
C ALA A 31 4.15 -8.23 -7.16
N VAL A 32 4.83 -9.26 -7.64
CA VAL A 32 6.05 -9.10 -8.42
C VAL A 32 6.05 -9.94 -9.68
N ARG A 33 6.79 -9.49 -10.68
CA ARG A 33 7.27 -10.30 -11.81
C ARG A 33 8.69 -9.90 -12.10
N CYS A 34 9.61 -10.85 -12.04
CA CYS A 34 11.02 -10.64 -12.32
C CYS A 34 11.41 -11.26 -13.64
N SER A 35 12.23 -10.56 -14.41
CA SER A 35 12.75 -10.98 -15.72
C SER A 35 14.09 -10.30 -15.99
N ASP A 36 14.68 -10.57 -17.14
CA ASP A 36 15.98 -9.98 -17.55
C ASP A 36 15.94 -8.45 -17.68
N ILE A 37 14.75 -7.87 -17.86
CA ILE A 37 14.57 -6.42 -18.00
C ILE A 37 14.39 -5.69 -16.67
N ASN A 38 14.10 -6.43 -15.59
CA ASN A 38 13.92 -5.87 -14.25
C ASN A 38 14.54 -6.73 -13.14
N PRO A 39 15.84 -7.11 -13.26
CA PRO A 39 16.50 -7.97 -12.28
C PRO A 39 16.62 -7.35 -10.90
N TRP A 40 16.58 -6.02 -10.80
CA TRP A 40 16.60 -5.24 -9.56
C TRP A 40 15.43 -5.59 -8.59
N VAL A 41 14.37 -6.21 -9.09
CA VAL A 41 13.26 -6.71 -8.23
C VAL A 41 13.76 -7.65 -7.16
N LEU A 42 14.80 -8.47 -7.43
CA LEU A 42 15.38 -9.39 -6.45
C LEU A 42 15.99 -8.66 -5.24
N ASP A 43 16.75 -7.60 -5.49
CA ASP A 43 17.43 -6.83 -4.44
C ASP A 43 16.40 -6.09 -3.58
N ARG A 44 15.32 -5.61 -4.19
CA ARG A 44 14.20 -4.98 -3.47
C ARG A 44 13.40 -5.98 -2.64
N ILE A 45 13.21 -7.22 -3.12
CA ILE A 45 12.63 -8.30 -2.32
C ILE A 45 13.52 -8.62 -1.12
N GLU A 46 14.83 -8.77 -1.33
CA GLU A 46 15.76 -9.03 -0.24
C GLU A 46 15.75 -7.90 0.80
N PHE A 47 15.78 -6.64 0.35
CA PHE A 47 15.63 -5.49 1.22
C PHE A 47 14.33 -5.54 2.03
N ALA A 48 13.18 -5.73 1.38
CA ALA A 48 11.89 -5.81 2.07
C ALA A 48 11.86 -6.93 3.12
N LEU A 49 12.46 -8.07 2.82
CA LEU A 49 12.49 -9.23 3.71
C LEU A 49 13.44 -9.06 4.92
N THR A 50 14.41 -8.14 4.87
CA THR A 50 15.49 -8.04 5.87
C THR A 50 15.55 -6.73 6.64
N PHE A 51 14.97 -5.66 6.12
CA PHE A 51 15.20 -4.31 6.61
C PHE A 51 14.36 -3.93 7.84
N TYR A 52 13.06 -4.28 7.84
CA TYR A 52 12.12 -3.78 8.84
C TYR A 52 12.31 -4.38 10.24
N SER A 53 12.13 -3.55 11.28
CA SER A 53 12.23 -3.98 12.67
C SER A 53 11.17 -3.29 13.55
N PRO A 54 10.29 -4.05 14.23
CA PRO A 54 10.17 -5.50 14.16
C PRO A 54 9.80 -5.99 12.77
N LYS A 55 10.11 -7.25 12.48
CA LYS A 55 9.82 -7.85 11.19
C LYS A 55 8.31 -8.04 11.01
N PRO A 56 7.67 -7.49 9.96
CA PRO A 56 6.28 -7.77 9.61
C PRO A 56 6.16 -9.16 8.96
N ASN A 57 4.93 -9.65 8.82
CA ASN A 57 4.67 -10.73 7.89
C ASN A 57 4.77 -10.18 6.46
N ILE A 58 5.51 -10.86 5.62
CA ILE A 58 5.70 -10.47 4.22
C ILE A 58 5.27 -11.61 3.32
N MET A 59 4.40 -11.31 2.37
CA MET A 59 3.95 -12.23 1.34
C MET A 59 4.37 -11.71 -0.04
N ILE A 60 5.08 -12.53 -0.78
CA ILE A 60 5.47 -12.27 -2.16
C ILE A 60 4.63 -13.12 -3.09
N VAL A 61 3.80 -12.50 -3.91
CA VAL A 61 3.06 -13.14 -4.99
C VAL A 61 3.83 -12.94 -6.29
N ASP A 62 4.51 -13.98 -6.71
CA ASP A 62 5.29 -14.03 -7.94
C ASP A 62 4.37 -14.40 -9.10
N PHE A 63 4.03 -13.41 -9.91
CA PHE A 63 3.05 -13.53 -10.98
C PHE A 63 3.74 -13.79 -12.33
N GLY A 64 4.25 -15.00 -12.50
CA GLY A 64 4.82 -15.48 -13.76
C GLY A 64 6.26 -15.02 -14.05
N SER A 65 7.12 -14.91 -13.04
CA SER A 65 8.55 -14.75 -13.26
C SER A 65 9.14 -15.96 -14.01
N LYS A 66 10.20 -15.76 -14.77
CA LYS A 66 10.96 -16.88 -15.36
C LYS A 66 11.48 -17.81 -14.26
N LEU A 67 11.60 -19.10 -14.56
CA LEU A 67 11.99 -20.14 -13.61
C LEU A 67 13.26 -19.81 -12.80
N GLU A 68 14.23 -19.21 -13.45
CA GLU A 68 15.49 -18.78 -12.80
C GLU A 68 15.21 -17.77 -11.68
N TYR A 69 14.41 -16.74 -11.96
CA TYR A 69 14.07 -15.69 -10.99
C TYR A 69 13.11 -16.21 -9.92
N SER A 70 12.08 -16.97 -10.31
CA SER A 70 11.12 -17.53 -9.35
C SER A 70 11.80 -18.44 -8.33
N SER A 71 12.79 -19.24 -8.76
CA SER A 71 13.59 -20.07 -7.85
C SER A 71 14.40 -19.24 -6.86
N ARG A 72 14.96 -18.11 -7.29
CA ARG A 72 15.70 -17.18 -6.42
C ARG A 72 14.75 -16.46 -5.45
N ILE A 73 13.60 -15.97 -5.91
CA ILE A 73 12.59 -15.34 -5.06
C ILE A 73 12.12 -16.31 -3.98
N LYS A 74 11.79 -17.55 -4.37
CA LYS A 74 11.40 -18.61 -3.43
C LYS A 74 12.47 -18.84 -2.35
N LYS A 75 13.74 -18.90 -2.75
CA LYS A 75 14.87 -19.08 -1.82
C LYS A 75 15.02 -17.88 -0.87
N LEU A 76 14.89 -16.64 -1.38
CA LEU A 76 14.94 -15.43 -0.55
C LEU A 76 13.82 -15.45 0.49
N CYS A 77 12.59 -15.74 0.09
CA CYS A 77 11.45 -15.84 1.01
C CYS A 77 11.70 -16.91 2.07
N HIS A 78 12.11 -18.13 1.66
CA HIS A 78 12.38 -19.22 2.59
C HIS A 78 13.45 -18.85 3.63
N ASN A 79 14.57 -18.28 3.19
CA ASN A 79 15.68 -17.92 4.07
C ASN A 79 15.34 -16.81 5.06
N ASN A 80 14.37 -15.97 4.70
CA ASN A 80 13.96 -14.79 5.47
C ASN A 80 12.54 -14.91 6.05
N SER A 81 11.99 -16.13 6.18
CA SER A 81 10.65 -16.35 6.74
C SER A 81 9.54 -15.52 6.05
N GLY A 82 9.70 -15.23 4.77
CA GLY A 82 8.65 -14.65 3.93
C GLY A 82 7.76 -15.74 3.35
N GLU A 83 6.50 -15.43 3.12
CA GLU A 83 5.58 -16.32 2.41
C GLU A 83 5.73 -16.11 0.90
N TYR A 84 5.80 -17.21 0.14
CA TYR A 84 5.99 -17.18 -1.31
C TYR A 84 4.85 -17.94 -2.00
N ILE A 85 4.23 -17.28 -2.97
CA ILE A 85 3.19 -17.85 -3.82
C ILE A 85 3.59 -17.64 -5.26
N PHE A 86 3.68 -18.72 -6.03
CA PHE A 86 3.90 -18.66 -7.48
C PHE A 86 2.57 -18.78 -8.23
N VAL A 87 2.35 -17.89 -9.18
CA VAL A 87 1.19 -17.92 -10.07
C VAL A 87 1.68 -18.15 -11.49
N GLU A 88 1.24 -19.25 -12.08
CA GLU A 88 1.57 -19.58 -13.46
C GLU A 88 0.68 -18.78 -14.43
N ASP A 89 1.04 -17.54 -14.64
CA ASP A 89 0.37 -16.64 -15.60
C ASP A 89 1.44 -15.81 -16.33
N TYR A 90 1.63 -16.09 -17.61
CA TYR A 90 2.67 -15.47 -18.46
C TYR A 90 2.12 -14.41 -19.41
N ASP A 91 0.83 -14.14 -19.33
CA ASP A 91 0.20 -13.02 -20.06
C ASP A 91 0.65 -11.67 -19.49
N THR A 92 0.12 -10.58 -20.01
CA THR A 92 0.37 -9.25 -19.46
C THR A 92 0.14 -9.24 -17.95
N PHE A 93 1.09 -8.74 -17.19
CA PHE A 93 1.06 -8.71 -15.73
C PHE A 93 -0.25 -8.11 -15.20
N SER A 94 -0.86 -8.78 -14.22
CA SER A 94 -2.06 -8.32 -13.54
C SER A 94 -1.80 -8.10 -12.06
N LEU A 95 -1.61 -6.84 -11.69
CA LEU A 95 -1.49 -6.45 -10.29
C LEU A 95 -2.77 -6.76 -9.51
N ALA A 96 -3.92 -6.55 -10.14
CA ALA A 96 -5.24 -6.86 -9.58
C ALA A 96 -5.37 -8.33 -9.16
N LYS A 97 -5.10 -9.25 -10.08
CA LYS A 97 -5.13 -10.71 -9.77
C LYS A 97 -4.12 -11.09 -8.69
N ALA A 98 -2.90 -10.58 -8.78
CA ALA A 98 -1.86 -10.89 -7.81
C ALA A 98 -2.26 -10.46 -6.39
N ARG A 99 -2.89 -9.30 -6.23
CA ARG A 99 -3.40 -8.80 -4.95
C ARG A 99 -4.59 -9.61 -4.44
N ASN A 100 -5.48 -10.07 -5.32
CA ASN A 100 -6.56 -10.98 -4.96
C ASN A 100 -6.02 -12.32 -4.45
N ILE A 101 -4.99 -12.86 -5.09
CA ILE A 101 -4.32 -14.10 -4.66
C ILE A 101 -3.64 -13.90 -3.30
N CYS A 102 -3.01 -12.75 -3.07
CA CYS A 102 -2.50 -12.40 -1.76
C CYS A 102 -3.58 -12.49 -0.68
N PHE A 103 -4.72 -11.85 -0.93
CA PHE A 103 -5.84 -11.87 0.02
C PHE A 103 -6.38 -13.29 0.28
N GLN A 104 -6.52 -14.12 -0.74
CA GLN A 104 -6.98 -15.50 -0.61
C GLN A 104 -6.09 -16.35 0.31
N ASN A 105 -4.81 -16.00 0.41
CA ASN A 105 -3.82 -16.68 1.24
C ASN A 105 -3.50 -15.95 2.55
N LEU A 106 -4.17 -14.84 2.82
CA LEU A 106 -3.93 -14.00 3.99
C LEU A 106 -4.30 -14.72 5.29
N LYS A 107 -3.35 -14.77 6.23
CA LYS A 107 -3.52 -15.41 7.55
C LYS A 107 -3.78 -14.40 8.67
N THR A 108 -3.51 -13.13 8.42
CA THR A 108 -3.67 -12.04 9.39
C THR A 108 -4.96 -11.27 9.18
N ASP A 109 -5.34 -10.47 10.16
CA ASP A 109 -6.54 -9.64 10.06
C ASP A 109 -6.32 -8.37 9.25
N PHE A 110 -5.08 -7.90 9.15
CA PHE A 110 -4.73 -6.68 8.44
C PHE A 110 -3.81 -6.93 7.27
N LEU A 111 -4.04 -6.19 6.20
CA LEU A 111 -3.31 -6.24 4.96
C LEU A 111 -2.79 -4.85 4.59
N LEU A 112 -1.50 -4.75 4.29
CA LEU A 112 -0.90 -3.62 3.59
C LEU A 112 -0.56 -4.06 2.17
N LEU A 113 -1.27 -3.54 1.19
CA LEU A 113 -0.91 -3.67 -0.22
C LEU A 113 0.19 -2.67 -0.54
N ALA A 114 1.26 -3.14 -1.15
CA ALA A 114 2.40 -2.30 -1.52
C ALA A 114 3.03 -2.79 -2.82
N ASP A 115 3.69 -1.90 -3.54
CA ASP A 115 4.56 -2.28 -4.65
C ASP A 115 5.97 -2.54 -4.11
N ILE A 116 6.70 -3.43 -4.78
CA ILE A 116 8.06 -3.81 -4.34
C ILE A 116 9.07 -2.64 -4.39
N ASP A 117 8.69 -1.57 -5.08
CA ASP A 117 9.46 -0.33 -5.21
C ASP A 117 9.29 0.60 -4.01
N TYR A 118 8.39 0.27 -3.08
CA TYR A 118 8.13 1.09 -1.91
C TYR A 118 9.08 0.74 -0.78
N VAL A 119 9.72 1.76 -0.27
CA VAL A 119 10.54 1.73 0.94
C VAL A 119 9.86 2.55 2.01
N TYR A 120 9.80 2.00 3.20
CA TYR A 120 9.28 2.67 4.39
C TYR A 120 10.40 2.88 5.41
N GLU A 121 10.17 3.68 6.42
CA GLU A 121 11.05 3.76 7.58
C GLU A 121 11.14 2.40 8.28
N ARG A 122 12.25 2.16 8.95
CA ARG A 122 12.55 0.85 9.54
C ARG A 122 11.51 0.36 10.55
N ASP A 123 10.93 1.28 11.31
CA ASP A 123 9.93 1.02 12.37
C ASP A 123 8.48 1.30 11.93
N PHE A 124 8.26 1.56 10.64
CA PHE A 124 6.94 1.99 10.15
C PHE A 124 5.81 1.06 10.57
N ILE A 125 6.09 -0.25 10.71
CA ILE A 125 5.07 -1.24 11.09
C ILE A 125 4.55 -1.04 12.52
N ILE A 126 5.40 -0.55 13.45
CA ILE A 126 4.99 -0.18 14.80
C ILE A 126 4.05 1.02 14.74
N ARG A 127 4.41 2.01 13.95
CA ARG A 127 3.62 3.24 13.78
C ARG A 127 2.28 2.93 13.11
N LEU A 128 2.27 2.03 12.14
CA LEU A 128 1.06 1.59 11.45
C LEU A 128 0.13 0.82 12.40
N SER A 129 0.66 -0.12 13.20
CA SER A 129 -0.14 -0.83 14.21
C SER A 129 -0.67 0.11 15.30
N SER A 130 0.14 1.09 15.73
CA SER A 130 -0.31 2.13 16.66
C SER A 130 -1.45 2.98 16.07
N LEU A 131 -1.37 3.34 14.78
CA LEU A 131 -2.45 4.06 14.10
C LEU A 131 -3.72 3.20 14.03
N ALA A 132 -3.59 1.92 13.69
CA ALA A 132 -4.71 0.98 13.66
C ALA A 132 -5.45 0.92 15.03
N ASN A 133 -4.69 0.90 16.11
CA ASN A 133 -5.23 0.93 17.48
C ASN A 133 -5.92 2.26 17.80
N ARG A 134 -5.29 3.39 17.48
CA ARG A 134 -5.87 4.73 17.71
C ARG A 134 -7.19 4.95 16.95
N LEU A 135 -7.33 4.31 15.81
CA LEU A 135 -8.55 4.39 14.98
C LEU A 135 -9.55 3.28 15.27
N ASP A 136 -9.27 2.40 16.25
CA ASP A 136 -10.10 1.23 16.58
C ASP A 136 -10.46 0.39 15.34
N LEU A 137 -9.46 0.08 14.48
CA LEU A 137 -9.74 -0.62 13.21
C LEU A 137 -10.29 -2.04 13.43
N THR A 138 -10.04 -2.66 14.55
CA THR A 138 -10.64 -3.95 14.92
C THR A 138 -12.15 -3.84 15.14
N LYS A 139 -12.62 -2.73 15.71
CA LYS A 139 -14.05 -2.42 15.91
C LYS A 139 -14.67 -1.75 14.68
N ASN A 140 -13.83 -1.12 13.86
CA ASN A 140 -14.23 -0.39 12.66
C ASN A 140 -13.56 -0.95 11.40
N PRO A 141 -13.82 -2.21 11.04
CA PRO A 141 -13.08 -2.92 9.98
C PRO A 141 -13.34 -2.37 8.57
N LEU A 142 -14.27 -1.44 8.41
CA LEU A 142 -14.57 -0.79 7.13
C LEU A 142 -13.77 0.48 6.89
N LYS A 143 -12.93 0.90 7.84
CA LYS A 143 -12.00 2.01 7.60
C LYS A 143 -10.85 1.56 6.70
N VAL A 144 -10.48 2.43 5.78
CA VAL A 144 -9.37 2.25 4.83
C VAL A 144 -8.38 3.37 5.04
N LEU A 145 -7.10 3.04 4.98
CA LEU A 145 -6.01 4.01 5.01
C LEU A 145 -5.18 3.86 3.75
N THR A 146 -4.73 4.98 3.20
CA THR A 146 -3.71 5.01 2.17
C THR A 146 -2.50 5.79 2.66
N MET A 147 -1.34 5.59 2.06
CA MET A 147 -0.14 6.35 2.41
C MET A 147 0.25 7.27 1.26
N PRO A 148 0.72 8.48 1.54
CA PRO A 148 1.32 9.32 0.52
C PRO A 148 2.61 8.67 0.02
N ILE A 149 2.87 8.76 -1.27
CA ILE A 149 4.01 8.17 -1.93
C ILE A 149 4.92 9.28 -2.46
N TYR A 150 6.14 9.33 -1.97
CA TYR A 150 7.18 10.25 -2.41
C TYR A 150 8.03 9.56 -3.48
N HIS A 151 7.92 10.01 -4.72
CA HIS A 151 8.67 9.44 -5.83
C HIS A 151 10.11 9.96 -5.80
N VAL A 152 11.02 9.06 -5.44
CA VAL A 152 12.46 9.32 -5.37
C VAL A 152 13.02 9.40 -6.78
N ASN A 153 13.87 10.39 -7.06
CA ASN A 153 14.49 10.52 -8.37
C ASN A 153 15.57 9.45 -8.63
N GLU A 154 16.01 9.36 -9.88
CA GLU A 154 17.00 8.36 -10.32
C GLU A 154 18.30 8.43 -9.53
N SER A 155 18.86 9.62 -9.33
CA SER A 155 20.14 9.79 -8.64
C SER A 155 20.08 9.40 -7.16
N ALA A 156 19.00 9.74 -6.47
CA ALA A 156 18.82 9.37 -5.07
C ALA A 156 18.52 7.87 -4.92
N THR A 157 17.85 7.27 -5.88
CA THR A 157 17.66 5.81 -5.93
C THR A 157 18.97 5.09 -6.19
N ALA A 158 19.79 5.54 -7.15
CA ALA A 158 21.11 4.96 -7.42
C ALA A 158 22.02 5.03 -6.19
N LEU A 159 21.97 6.14 -5.42
CA LEU A 159 22.68 6.25 -4.15
C LEU A 159 22.17 5.20 -3.16
N PHE A 160 20.85 5.03 -3.01
CA PHE A 160 20.27 4.03 -2.12
C PHE A 160 20.69 2.61 -2.49
N GLU A 161 20.67 2.28 -3.78
CA GLU A 161 21.03 0.95 -4.29
C GLU A 161 22.54 0.67 -4.16
N SER A 162 23.40 1.71 -4.20
CA SER A 162 24.86 1.56 -4.01
C SER A 162 25.28 1.27 -2.58
N LEU A 163 24.38 1.38 -1.61
CA LEU A 163 24.67 1.10 -0.21
C LEU A 163 24.46 -0.39 0.09
N ASP A 164 25.48 -1.09 0.53
CA ASP A 164 25.38 -2.51 0.94
C ASP A 164 24.87 -2.67 2.38
N ASP A 165 25.14 -1.69 3.23
CA ASP A 165 24.81 -1.74 4.66
C ASP A 165 23.39 -1.23 4.94
N LEU A 166 22.56 -2.06 5.59
CA LEU A 166 21.20 -1.71 5.98
C LEU A 166 21.11 -0.50 6.91
N LYS A 167 22.13 -0.27 7.75
CA LYS A 167 22.19 0.91 8.62
C LYS A 167 22.42 2.18 7.80
N ALA A 168 23.26 2.12 6.77
CA ALA A 168 23.47 3.23 5.86
C ALA A 168 22.19 3.55 5.07
N LYS A 169 21.46 2.53 4.62
CA LYS A 169 20.14 2.69 3.98
C LYS A 169 19.14 3.35 4.93
N ASP A 170 19.07 2.90 6.18
CA ASP A 170 18.22 3.48 7.22
C ASP A 170 18.52 4.97 7.46
N GLN A 171 19.80 5.32 7.56
CA GLN A 171 20.22 6.71 7.68
C GLN A 171 19.85 7.56 6.47
N LEU A 172 19.90 7.01 5.26
CA LEU A 172 19.53 7.70 4.05
C LEU A 172 18.00 7.94 4.01
N ILE A 173 17.20 6.94 4.37
CA ILE A 173 15.74 7.07 4.51
C ILE A 173 15.39 8.18 5.53
N GLY A 174 16.07 8.22 6.68
CA GLY A 174 15.89 9.27 7.68
C GLY A 174 16.23 10.67 7.17
N LYS A 175 17.22 10.79 6.25
CA LYS A 175 17.48 12.06 5.55
C LYS A 175 16.36 12.44 4.58
N TRP A 176 15.80 11.47 3.86
CA TRP A 176 14.65 11.70 2.99
C TRP A 176 13.44 12.19 3.79
N GLU A 177 13.18 11.61 4.96
CA GLU A 177 12.14 12.08 5.86
C GLU A 177 12.36 13.55 6.27
N THR A 178 13.58 13.88 6.67
CA THR A 178 13.94 15.26 7.03
C THR A 178 13.69 16.22 5.85
N ASN A 179 14.00 15.80 4.63
CA ASN A 179 13.75 16.60 3.42
C ASN A 179 12.25 16.80 3.15
N CYS A 180 11.42 15.78 3.40
CA CYS A 180 9.96 15.92 3.32
C CYS A 180 9.44 16.98 4.28
N LEU A 181 9.87 16.96 5.53
CA LEU A 181 9.47 17.91 6.56
C LEU A 181 9.94 19.34 6.26
N ALA A 182 11.11 19.47 5.65
CA ALA A 182 11.69 20.76 5.27
C ALA A 182 11.16 21.30 3.93
N SER A 183 10.23 20.61 3.27
CA SER A 183 9.73 20.94 1.93
C SER A 183 10.84 21.08 0.87
N LYS A 184 11.95 20.38 1.04
CA LYS A 184 13.09 20.35 0.10
C LYS A 184 12.92 19.20 -0.89
N PHE A 185 11.99 19.35 -1.83
CA PHE A 185 11.64 18.29 -2.77
C PHE A 185 12.66 18.08 -3.90
N GLY A 186 13.17 19.15 -4.50
CA GLY A 186 13.83 19.12 -5.79
C GLY A 186 15.12 18.31 -5.90
N ASP A 187 15.80 18.03 -4.78
CA ASP A 187 17.08 17.32 -4.80
C ASP A 187 16.92 15.80 -4.68
N VAL A 188 15.76 15.33 -4.22
CA VAL A 188 15.50 13.90 -3.91
C VAL A 188 14.24 13.39 -4.56
N PHE A 189 13.19 14.20 -4.61
CA PHE A 189 11.87 13.76 -5.05
C PHE A 189 11.44 14.43 -6.34
N GLU A 190 10.87 13.64 -7.25
CA GLU A 190 10.27 14.17 -8.48
C GLU A 190 8.89 14.75 -8.22
N PHE A 191 8.06 14.06 -7.45
CA PHE A 191 6.71 14.46 -7.07
C PHE A 191 6.20 13.65 -5.89
N VAL A 192 5.04 14.03 -5.36
CA VAL A 192 4.31 13.29 -4.33
C VAL A 192 2.94 12.89 -4.86
N ALA A 193 2.63 11.60 -4.77
CA ALA A 193 1.28 11.10 -4.96
C ALA A 193 0.58 11.12 -3.59
N PRO A 194 -0.41 11.98 -3.37
CA PRO A 194 -1.02 12.14 -2.04
C PRO A 194 -1.80 10.89 -1.58
N TYR A 195 -2.23 10.05 -2.50
CA TYR A 195 -2.80 8.74 -2.27
C TYR A 195 -2.44 7.83 -3.45
N SER A 196 -2.32 6.55 -3.20
CA SER A 196 -1.91 5.59 -4.22
C SER A 196 -2.34 4.17 -3.80
N ASN A 197 -1.63 3.20 -4.33
CA ASN A 197 -1.83 1.78 -4.11
C ASN A 197 -1.15 1.23 -2.83
N SER A 198 -0.57 2.07 -1.99
CA SER A 198 -0.20 1.68 -0.62
C SER A 198 -1.45 1.75 0.26
N ILE A 199 -2.20 0.65 0.30
CA ILE A 199 -3.53 0.58 0.92
C ILE A 199 -3.47 -0.34 2.13
N PHE A 200 -3.81 0.20 3.31
CA PHE A 200 -3.91 -0.55 4.54
C PHE A 200 -5.37 -0.70 4.95
N LEU A 201 -5.80 -1.94 5.16
CA LEU A 201 -7.17 -2.26 5.48
C LEU A 201 -7.31 -3.58 6.27
N HIS A 202 -8.43 -3.74 6.92
CA HIS A 202 -8.82 -5.00 7.54
C HIS A 202 -9.34 -5.98 6.47
N ARG A 203 -9.06 -7.29 6.61
CA ARG A 203 -9.50 -8.34 5.68
C ARG A 203 -10.99 -8.31 5.36
N LYS A 204 -11.84 -7.99 6.35
CA LYS A 204 -13.29 -7.85 6.14
C LYS A 204 -13.65 -6.78 5.11
N MET A 205 -12.89 -5.68 5.07
CA MET A 205 -13.14 -4.63 4.08
C MET A 205 -12.79 -5.10 2.68
N PHE A 206 -11.68 -5.83 2.53
CA PHE A 206 -11.32 -6.42 1.25
C PHE A 206 -12.37 -7.42 0.77
N ASP A 207 -12.81 -8.31 1.65
CA ASP A 207 -13.85 -9.30 1.36
C ASP A 207 -15.18 -8.64 0.94
N MET A 208 -15.66 -7.68 1.71
CA MET A 208 -16.89 -6.93 1.39
C MET A 208 -16.82 -6.14 0.09
N SER A 209 -15.62 -5.70 -0.31
CA SER A 209 -15.43 -5.00 -1.58
C SER A 209 -15.44 -5.93 -2.79
N GLY A 210 -15.34 -7.24 -2.57
CA GLY A 210 -15.16 -8.25 -3.62
C GLY A 210 -13.76 -8.28 -4.22
N GLY A 211 -12.78 -7.60 -3.60
CA GLY A 211 -11.40 -7.52 -4.08
C GLY A 211 -11.23 -6.66 -5.33
N TYR A 212 -10.12 -6.80 -6.01
CA TYR A 212 -9.85 -6.13 -7.28
C TYR A 212 -10.62 -6.79 -8.43
N CYS A 213 -10.93 -6.03 -9.47
CA CYS A 213 -11.47 -6.59 -10.71
C CYS A 213 -10.35 -7.33 -11.48
N ASP A 214 -10.49 -8.64 -11.63
CA ASP A 214 -9.48 -9.52 -12.26
C ASP A 214 -9.24 -9.26 -13.75
N GLU A 215 -10.12 -8.51 -14.39
CA GLU A 215 -9.99 -8.15 -15.82
C GLU A 215 -8.85 -7.15 -16.05
N PHE A 216 -8.42 -6.41 -15.02
CA PHE A 216 -7.34 -5.45 -15.17
C PHE A 216 -6.01 -6.16 -15.41
N ARG A 217 -5.39 -5.84 -16.54
CA ARG A 217 -4.02 -6.23 -16.92
C ARG A 217 -3.26 -5.02 -17.42
N GLY A 218 -1.94 -5.04 -17.25
CA GLY A 218 -1.08 -3.91 -17.58
C GLY A 218 -1.30 -2.73 -16.63
N HIS A 219 -0.70 -1.61 -16.96
CA HIS A 219 -0.62 -0.45 -16.08
C HIS A 219 -1.94 0.34 -16.00
N GLY A 220 -2.36 0.61 -14.77
CA GLY A 220 -3.24 1.73 -14.42
C GLY A 220 -4.73 1.42 -14.35
N SER A 221 -5.40 2.23 -13.59
CA SER A 221 -6.85 2.29 -13.30
C SER A 221 -7.38 1.26 -12.30
N GLU A 222 -6.72 0.13 -12.06
CA GLU A 222 -7.16 -0.91 -11.12
C GLU A 222 -7.23 -0.40 -9.68
N ASP A 223 -6.26 0.38 -9.26
CA ASP A 223 -6.21 0.93 -7.90
C ASP A 223 -7.30 1.97 -7.66
N PHE A 224 -7.54 2.83 -8.66
CA PHE A 224 -8.60 3.84 -8.54
C PHE A 224 -9.98 3.20 -8.55
N GLU A 225 -10.21 2.20 -9.40
CA GLU A 225 -11.46 1.45 -9.43
C GLU A 225 -11.72 0.81 -8.06
N PHE A 226 -10.69 0.19 -7.49
CA PHE A 226 -10.78 -0.42 -6.17
C PHE A 226 -11.03 0.62 -5.07
N LEU A 227 -10.26 1.71 -5.05
CA LEU A 227 -10.42 2.79 -4.06
C LEU A 227 -11.81 3.43 -4.12
N ILE A 228 -12.42 3.57 -5.31
CA ILE A 228 -13.79 4.06 -5.46
C ILE A 228 -14.77 3.13 -4.77
N ARG A 229 -14.65 1.81 -4.97
CA ARG A 229 -15.55 0.84 -4.32
C ARG A 229 -15.35 0.85 -2.81
N LEU A 230 -14.11 0.93 -2.33
CA LEU A 230 -13.81 1.08 -0.91
C LEU A 230 -14.44 2.36 -0.34
N ALA A 231 -14.33 3.48 -1.04
CA ALA A 231 -14.91 4.75 -0.61
C ALA A 231 -16.44 4.69 -0.48
N LYS A 232 -17.10 4.01 -1.40
CA LYS A 232 -18.57 3.81 -1.33
C LYS A 232 -18.99 2.94 -0.14
N LEU A 233 -18.15 1.99 0.26
CA LEU A 233 -18.40 1.10 1.40
C LEU A 233 -18.11 1.77 2.75
N THR A 234 -17.10 2.62 2.85
CA THR A 234 -16.71 3.24 4.11
C THR A 234 -17.75 4.22 4.64
N SER A 235 -18.44 4.93 3.76
CA SER A 235 -19.46 5.96 4.07
C SER A 235 -19.08 6.98 5.16
N ASN A 236 -17.80 7.07 5.52
CA ASN A 236 -17.35 7.98 6.59
C ASN A 236 -17.48 9.47 6.22
N ILE A 237 -17.44 9.75 4.93
CA ILE A 237 -17.71 11.08 4.37
C ILE A 237 -18.80 10.88 3.32
N PRO A 238 -19.94 11.59 3.40
CA PRO A 238 -20.99 11.47 2.39
C PRO A 238 -20.44 11.78 1.01
N ILE A 239 -20.58 10.83 0.08
CA ILE A 239 -20.28 11.09 -1.33
C ILE A 239 -21.51 11.79 -1.87
N ALA A 240 -21.38 13.06 -2.23
CA ALA A 240 -22.47 13.74 -2.94
C ALA A 240 -22.72 13.03 -4.27
N GLY A 241 -23.98 12.74 -4.58
CA GLY A 241 -24.36 12.05 -5.81
C GLY A 241 -23.98 12.79 -7.10
N SER A 242 -23.65 14.09 -6.97
CA SER A 242 -23.16 14.96 -8.04
C SER A 242 -21.63 15.07 -8.10
N LEU A 243 -20.89 14.32 -7.27
CA LEU A 243 -19.43 14.30 -7.37
C LEU A 243 -19.04 13.69 -8.70
N GLU A 244 -18.78 14.54 -9.66
CA GLU A 244 -18.24 14.11 -10.94
C GLU A 244 -16.88 13.44 -10.69
N LYS A 245 -16.72 12.26 -11.28
CA LYS A 245 -15.44 11.59 -11.27
C LYS A 245 -14.47 12.47 -12.04
N ASP A 246 -13.32 12.73 -11.43
CA ASP A 246 -12.27 13.49 -12.10
C ASP A 246 -11.58 12.61 -13.15
N PHE A 247 -11.90 12.86 -14.43
CA PHE A 247 -11.43 12.09 -15.57
C PHE A 247 -10.22 12.67 -16.27
N TYR A 248 -9.56 13.65 -15.69
CA TYR A 248 -8.39 14.27 -16.31
C TYR A 248 -7.23 13.28 -16.43
N GLY A 249 -7.41 12.33 -17.32
CA GLY A 249 -6.38 11.47 -17.86
C GLY A 249 -5.70 10.51 -16.89
N PRO A 250 -4.78 9.68 -17.39
CA PRO A 250 -3.92 8.88 -16.54
C PRO A 250 -3.10 9.81 -15.66
N LEU A 251 -2.86 9.38 -14.43
CA LEU A 251 -2.02 10.06 -13.48
C LEU A 251 -0.62 10.23 -14.08
N LYS A 252 -0.38 11.39 -14.65
CA LYS A 252 0.96 11.81 -15.04
C LYS A 252 1.58 12.53 -13.86
N SER A 253 2.91 12.52 -13.77
CA SER A 253 3.63 13.31 -12.77
C SER A 253 3.20 14.76 -12.73
N SER A 254 2.88 15.36 -13.89
CA SER A 254 2.31 16.70 -14.01
C SER A 254 0.95 16.87 -13.32
N PHE A 255 0.16 15.79 -13.17
CA PHE A 255 -1.12 15.84 -12.48
C PHE A 255 -0.92 16.07 -10.97
N TRP A 256 0.01 15.38 -10.35
CA TRP A 256 0.30 15.53 -8.92
C TRP A 256 0.91 16.89 -8.57
N GLY A 257 1.57 17.53 -9.54
CA GLY A 257 2.08 18.90 -9.42
C GLY A 257 0.99 19.99 -9.53
N GLN A 258 -0.17 19.65 -10.07
CA GLN A 258 -1.34 20.53 -10.15
C GLN A 258 -2.18 20.36 -8.89
N LYS A 259 -2.12 21.32 -7.98
CA LYS A 259 -2.85 21.26 -6.69
C LYS A 259 -4.37 21.39 -6.82
N ASP A 260 -4.91 21.56 -8.02
CA ASP A 260 -6.29 21.96 -8.27
C ASP A 260 -7.16 20.84 -8.84
N TYR A 261 -6.92 19.58 -8.46
CA TYR A 261 -7.87 18.54 -8.81
C TYR A 261 -9.05 18.55 -7.84
N LEU A 262 -10.24 18.43 -8.41
CA LEU A 262 -11.52 18.45 -7.73
C LEU A 262 -12.20 17.07 -7.82
N GLY A 263 -13.34 16.95 -7.20
CA GLY A 263 -14.21 15.78 -7.35
C GLY A 263 -13.72 14.57 -6.55
N PHE A 264 -13.92 13.38 -7.10
CA PHE A 264 -13.74 12.14 -6.37
C PHE A 264 -12.30 11.90 -5.92
N ARG A 265 -11.31 12.29 -6.71
CA ARG A 265 -9.90 12.16 -6.34
C ARG A 265 -9.55 12.98 -5.12
N ARG A 266 -10.12 14.18 -4.99
CA ARG A 266 -9.96 15.00 -3.78
C ARG A 266 -10.55 14.33 -2.55
N TYR A 267 -11.66 13.63 -2.74
CA TYR A 267 -12.27 12.82 -1.68
C TYR A 267 -11.33 11.69 -1.19
N LEU A 268 -10.61 11.02 -2.09
CA LEU A 268 -9.69 9.93 -1.73
C LEU A 268 -8.55 10.38 -0.81
N GLU A 269 -8.17 11.65 -0.81
CA GLU A 269 -7.16 12.17 0.14
C GLU A 269 -7.59 12.02 1.60
N ALA A 270 -8.88 11.92 1.87
CA ALA A 270 -9.37 11.68 3.23
C ALA A 270 -8.88 10.35 3.82
N PHE A 271 -8.56 9.37 2.97
CA PHE A 271 -7.99 8.09 3.43
C PHE A 271 -6.52 8.22 3.81
N THR A 272 -5.83 9.23 3.29
CA THR A 272 -4.40 9.45 3.52
C THR A 272 -4.15 10.32 4.74
N LEU A 273 -5.06 11.21 5.07
CA LEU A 273 -4.90 12.18 6.16
C LEU A 273 -4.46 11.56 7.50
N PRO A 274 -5.01 10.42 7.97
CA PRO A 274 -4.54 9.82 9.23
C PRO A 274 -3.07 9.36 9.17
N CYS A 275 -2.62 8.88 8.03
CA CYS A 275 -1.22 8.50 7.81
C CYS A 275 -0.31 9.73 7.78
N GLU A 276 -0.69 10.78 7.07
CA GLU A 276 0.07 12.04 7.01
C GLU A 276 0.25 12.69 8.37
N LEU A 277 -0.79 12.73 9.20
CA LEU A 277 -0.76 13.30 10.55
C LEU A 277 0.23 12.57 11.48
N LEU A 278 0.52 11.30 11.22
CA LEU A 278 1.53 10.52 11.95
C LEU A 278 2.84 10.37 11.18
N GLY A 279 2.99 11.07 10.06
CA GLY A 279 4.18 11.01 9.22
C GLY A 279 4.40 9.66 8.53
N LEU A 280 3.39 8.79 8.45
CA LEU A 280 3.47 7.54 7.69
C LEU A 280 3.42 7.84 6.19
N LYS A 281 4.41 7.37 5.47
CA LYS A 281 4.57 7.55 4.03
C LYS A 281 5.38 6.41 3.43
N ALA A 282 5.36 6.29 2.11
CA ALA A 282 6.26 5.43 1.36
C ALA A 282 7.16 6.26 0.45
N PHE A 283 8.35 5.75 0.20
CA PHE A 283 9.29 6.28 -0.79
C PHE A 283 9.33 5.31 -1.97
N HIS A 284 8.88 5.78 -3.13
CA HIS A 284 8.92 4.98 -4.36
C HIS A 284 10.28 5.15 -5.01
N LEU A 285 11.08 4.10 -5.01
CA LEU A 285 12.37 4.09 -5.69
C LEU A 285 12.16 4.19 -7.21
N TRP A 286 12.94 5.02 -7.85
CA TRP A 286 12.93 5.13 -9.30
C TRP A 286 13.31 3.80 -9.96
N HIS A 287 12.73 3.53 -11.09
CA HIS A 287 13.12 2.44 -11.97
C HIS A 287 12.77 2.78 -13.41
N GLU A 288 13.55 2.24 -14.32
CA GLU A 288 13.22 2.33 -15.73
C GLU A 288 11.88 1.63 -16.00
N LYS A 289 11.04 2.24 -16.81
CA LYS A 289 9.75 1.65 -17.16
C LYS A 289 9.99 0.36 -17.95
N PRO A 290 9.57 -0.80 -17.44
CA PRO A 290 9.77 -2.06 -18.14
C PRO A 290 9.15 -1.98 -19.53
N SER A 291 9.91 -2.33 -20.55
CA SER A 291 9.45 -2.42 -21.94
C SER A 291 8.62 -3.69 -22.20
N ASP A 292 8.01 -4.25 -21.17
CA ASP A 292 7.26 -5.50 -21.25
C ASP A 292 6.07 -5.36 -22.19
N LYS A 293 5.92 -6.36 -23.05
CA LYS A 293 4.92 -6.38 -24.12
C LYS A 293 3.52 -6.19 -23.54
N GLY A 294 2.91 -5.07 -23.88
CA GLY A 294 1.52 -4.77 -23.54
C GLY A 294 1.27 -4.17 -22.15
N TYR A 295 2.25 -4.11 -21.26
CA TYR A 295 2.05 -3.55 -19.91
C TYR A 295 1.64 -2.07 -19.97
N TRP A 296 2.31 -1.28 -20.80
CA TRP A 296 2.05 0.15 -20.97
C TRP A 296 1.13 0.49 -22.14
N THR A 297 0.93 -0.46 -23.08
CA THR A 297 0.27 -0.23 -24.36
C THR A 297 -1.14 -0.83 -24.46
N GLN A 298 -1.62 -1.51 -23.44
CA GLN A 298 -3.00 -1.98 -23.44
C GLN A 298 -3.96 -0.80 -23.54
N SER A 299 -4.94 -0.92 -24.43
CA SER A 299 -6.00 0.08 -24.59
C SER A 299 -6.60 0.43 -23.24
N ASN A 300 -6.55 1.72 -22.91
CA ASN A 300 -7.15 2.23 -21.67
C ASN A 300 -8.68 2.49 -21.81
N ASP A 301 -9.25 2.22 -22.97
CA ASP A 301 -10.65 2.61 -23.23
C ASP A 301 -11.60 1.78 -22.36
N TRP A 302 -11.51 0.46 -22.36
CA TRP A 302 -12.33 -0.37 -21.49
C TRP A 302 -12.04 -0.15 -20.00
N LYS A 303 -10.76 0.10 -19.64
CA LYS A 303 -10.39 0.44 -18.26
C LYS A 303 -11.06 1.72 -17.81
N ARG A 304 -11.14 2.71 -18.70
CA ARG A 304 -11.84 3.96 -18.45
C ARG A 304 -13.34 3.75 -18.36
N GLU A 305 -13.94 2.94 -19.25
CA GLU A 305 -15.34 2.57 -19.19
C GLU A 305 -15.67 1.84 -17.89
N ARG A 306 -14.85 0.86 -17.50
CA ARG A 306 -14.99 0.16 -16.22
C ARG A 306 -14.91 1.11 -15.05
N PHE A 307 -13.91 1.98 -15.03
CA PHE A 307 -13.75 3.01 -14.01
C PHE A 307 -14.98 3.93 -13.91
N ASN A 308 -15.59 4.25 -15.05
CA ASN A 308 -16.80 5.09 -15.11
C ASN A 308 -18.05 4.36 -14.65
N SER A 309 -18.09 3.04 -14.78
CA SER A 309 -19.24 2.22 -14.40
C SER A 309 -19.38 1.96 -12.91
N VAL A 310 -18.32 2.17 -12.17
CA VAL A 310 -18.27 2.03 -10.70
C VAL A 310 -18.66 3.32 -10.01
#